data_c32a563fec1092acd6347f939c7f3140
#
_entry.id   c32a563fec1092acd6347f939c7f3140
#
_cell.length_a   1.000
_cell.length_b   1.000
_cell.length_c   1.000
_cell.angle_alpha   90.00
_cell.angle_beta   90.00
_cell.angle_gamma   90.00
#
_symmetry.space_group_name_H-M   'P 1'
#
loop_
_entity.id
_entity.type
_entity.pdbx_description
1 polymer ?
#
loop_
_entity_poly.entity_id
_entity_poly.type
_entity_poly.pdbx_seq_one_letter_code
_entity_poly.pdbx_strand_id
1 'polypeptide(L)'
;MSRKVFLGVDGGSQWHQFEALDGNGKTLWRGRSRNRHAGCEEVLEKVREWQEEGYEVWVGAEGIGGWLSPLDVRLDAAGCHWVNLHPVQFKRFCEAIRIQPDKDDKIDAHLLARMVSWQVSLDQAQCCDRSETYFATLQDIFRSFETITKMKVASERHLAALVREYWPELVSGKDALFGKTDSPALLRLLASYPTPDTIVKAGPAKVAKAMYASAPAGGKRREWAARLVEEARKVAPVAKTAPAMVPLIQTLAKNLIEQIRTLKELENQLEEQVQEHVFGRWMMAQEGIGVRTAAGFLAEAGDLNRFQGETQLARYAGNGANRHQSGNSKERHRDGRKYNSRLKRVTLLLAESRSQWHAPSGEYLRKRKQEHGDKHWDAVKKLARYQIRFLWRAWQEVVNQPIPASE
;
A
#
# COMPACT_ATOMS: atom_id res chain seq x y z
N MET A 1 -19.12 -1.76 -36.66
CA MET A 1 -18.95 -1.53 -35.20
C MET A 1 -18.99 -2.89 -34.53
N SER A 2 -18.02 -3.23 -33.68
CA SER A 2 -18.03 -4.49 -32.93
C SER A 2 -19.27 -4.53 -32.03
N ARG A 3 -19.91 -5.69 -31.94
CA ARG A 3 -21.00 -5.90 -30.99
C ARG A 3 -20.40 -5.93 -29.58
N LYS A 4 -21.04 -5.29 -28.60
CA LYS A 4 -20.54 -5.20 -27.25
C LYS A 4 -21.48 -5.84 -26.24
N VAL A 5 -20.93 -6.60 -25.28
CA VAL A 5 -21.64 -7.09 -24.10
C VAL A 5 -21.06 -6.39 -22.88
N PHE A 6 -21.95 -5.90 -22.02
CA PHE A 6 -21.59 -5.22 -20.77
C PHE A 6 -22.01 -6.11 -19.60
N LEU A 7 -21.02 -6.72 -18.94
CA LEU A 7 -21.20 -7.62 -17.81
C LEU A 7 -20.97 -6.88 -16.49
N GLY A 8 -22.03 -6.69 -15.73
CA GLY A 8 -21.95 -6.19 -14.36
C GLY A 8 -21.76 -7.33 -13.35
N VAL A 9 -20.83 -7.19 -12.45
CA VAL A 9 -20.50 -8.18 -11.44
C VAL A 9 -20.58 -7.57 -10.05
N ASP A 10 -21.55 -8.02 -9.26
CA ASP A 10 -21.61 -7.74 -7.83
C ASP A 10 -20.93 -8.89 -7.07
N GLY A 11 -19.78 -8.58 -6.45
CA GLY A 11 -18.86 -9.54 -5.88
C GLY A 11 -19.08 -9.77 -4.39
N GLY A 12 -19.59 -10.94 -4.00
CA GLY A 12 -19.73 -11.37 -2.61
C GLY A 12 -18.71 -12.45 -2.19
N SER A 13 -18.57 -12.65 -0.91
CA SER A 13 -17.66 -13.65 -0.33
C SER A 13 -18.00 -15.10 -0.69
N GLN A 14 -19.28 -15.42 -0.83
CA GLN A 14 -19.76 -16.77 -1.15
C GLN A 14 -20.35 -16.87 -2.55
N TRP A 15 -20.95 -15.81 -3.05
CA TRP A 15 -21.67 -15.76 -4.29
C TRP A 15 -21.36 -14.46 -5.02
N HIS A 16 -21.27 -14.55 -6.34
CA HIS A 16 -21.27 -13.41 -7.24
C HIS A 16 -22.58 -13.35 -8.00
N GLN A 17 -23.12 -12.16 -8.19
CA GLN A 17 -24.31 -11.90 -8.98
C GLN A 17 -23.89 -11.22 -10.29
N PHE A 18 -24.51 -11.60 -11.40
CA PHE A 18 -24.17 -11.16 -12.74
C PHE A 18 -25.38 -10.67 -13.50
N GLU A 19 -25.18 -9.65 -14.31
CA GLU A 19 -26.10 -9.31 -15.40
C GLU A 19 -25.30 -8.83 -16.62
N ALA A 20 -25.62 -9.38 -17.79
CA ALA A 20 -25.05 -8.99 -19.07
C ALA A 20 -26.09 -8.25 -19.90
N LEU A 21 -25.70 -7.10 -20.46
CA LEU A 21 -26.51 -6.26 -21.33
C LEU A 21 -25.88 -6.15 -22.72
N ASP A 22 -26.72 -6.05 -23.74
CA ASP A 22 -26.27 -5.67 -25.10
C ASP A 22 -26.04 -4.15 -25.22
N GLY A 23 -25.61 -3.69 -26.43
CA GLY A 23 -25.39 -2.27 -26.71
C GLY A 23 -26.62 -1.38 -26.59
N ASN A 24 -27.82 -1.97 -26.61
CA ASN A 24 -29.10 -1.27 -26.47
C ASN A 24 -29.65 -1.30 -25.06
N GLY A 25 -28.91 -1.93 -24.12
CA GLY A 25 -29.33 -2.09 -22.72
C GLY A 25 -30.31 -3.22 -22.46
N LYS A 26 -30.54 -4.12 -23.45
CA LYS A 26 -31.37 -5.32 -23.28
C LYS A 26 -30.57 -6.40 -22.56
N THR A 27 -31.17 -7.03 -21.57
CA THR A 27 -30.55 -8.14 -20.83
C THR A 27 -30.38 -9.35 -21.78
N LEU A 28 -29.12 -9.78 -21.90
CA LEU A 28 -28.75 -11.02 -22.61
C LEU A 28 -28.72 -12.21 -21.64
N TRP A 29 -28.24 -11.98 -20.43
CA TRP A 29 -28.07 -13.03 -19.43
C TRP A 29 -28.13 -12.49 -18.02
N ARG A 30 -28.65 -13.31 -17.11
CA ARG A 30 -28.58 -13.12 -15.65
C ARG A 30 -28.10 -14.41 -15.03
N GLY A 31 -27.17 -14.30 -14.09
CA GLY A 31 -26.62 -15.46 -13.45
C GLY A 31 -26.18 -15.20 -12.01
N ARG A 32 -25.99 -16.28 -11.29
CA ARG A 32 -25.41 -16.30 -9.96
C ARG A 32 -24.46 -17.49 -9.88
N SER A 33 -23.22 -17.25 -9.51
CA SER A 33 -22.27 -18.34 -9.30
C SER A 33 -21.64 -18.30 -7.92
N ARG A 34 -21.17 -19.45 -7.43
CA ARG A 34 -20.42 -19.51 -6.17
C ARG A 34 -19.02 -18.96 -6.38
N ASN A 35 -18.50 -18.24 -5.38
CA ASN A 35 -17.10 -17.78 -5.38
C ASN A 35 -16.15 -18.96 -5.15
N ARG A 36 -15.98 -19.79 -6.16
CA ARG A 36 -15.07 -20.94 -6.21
C ARG A 36 -14.73 -21.26 -7.66
N HIS A 37 -13.70 -22.09 -7.88
CA HIS A 37 -13.20 -22.43 -9.20
C HIS A 37 -14.29 -22.82 -10.20
N ALA A 38 -15.16 -23.78 -9.87
CA ALA A 38 -16.25 -24.22 -10.75
C ALA A 38 -17.21 -23.07 -11.10
N GLY A 39 -17.55 -22.19 -10.16
CA GLY A 39 -18.41 -21.05 -10.44
C GLY A 39 -17.77 -19.99 -11.31
N CYS A 40 -16.44 -19.84 -11.29
CA CYS A 40 -15.73 -18.99 -12.24
C CYS A 40 -15.78 -19.57 -13.66
N GLU A 41 -15.63 -20.89 -13.82
CA GLU A 41 -15.69 -21.54 -15.14
C GLU A 41 -17.08 -21.43 -15.77
N GLU A 42 -18.16 -21.52 -14.99
CA GLU A 42 -19.54 -21.29 -15.50
C GLU A 42 -19.70 -19.91 -16.17
N VAL A 43 -19.06 -18.88 -15.60
CA VAL A 43 -19.10 -17.52 -16.14
C VAL A 43 -18.20 -17.40 -17.38
N LEU A 44 -17.03 -18.03 -17.35
CA LEU A 44 -16.12 -18.04 -18.50
C LEU A 44 -16.69 -18.74 -19.73
N GLU A 45 -17.47 -19.81 -19.54
CA GLU A 45 -18.19 -20.46 -20.64
C GLU A 45 -19.13 -19.47 -21.33
N LYS A 46 -19.89 -18.68 -20.55
CA LYS A 46 -20.75 -17.63 -21.12
C LYS A 46 -19.96 -16.52 -21.84
N VAL A 47 -18.83 -16.14 -21.31
CA VAL A 47 -17.95 -15.16 -21.97
C VAL A 47 -17.44 -15.70 -23.31
N ARG A 48 -16.98 -16.97 -23.35
CA ARG A 48 -16.53 -17.62 -24.59
C ARG A 48 -17.64 -17.70 -25.63
N GLU A 49 -18.87 -18.10 -25.24
CA GLU A 49 -20.03 -18.09 -26.12
C GLU A 49 -20.23 -16.72 -26.78
N TRP A 50 -20.19 -15.63 -26.03
CA TRP A 50 -20.33 -14.28 -26.58
C TRP A 50 -19.17 -13.89 -27.51
N GLN A 51 -17.94 -14.29 -27.15
CA GLN A 51 -16.76 -14.02 -27.98
C GLN A 51 -16.81 -14.79 -29.29
N GLU A 52 -17.30 -16.04 -29.31
CA GLU A 52 -17.54 -16.85 -30.51
C GLU A 52 -18.63 -16.24 -31.41
N GLU A 53 -19.64 -15.58 -30.82
CA GLU A 53 -20.66 -14.81 -31.53
C GLU A 53 -20.15 -13.43 -32.04
N GLY A 54 -18.90 -13.11 -31.80
CA GLY A 54 -18.23 -11.87 -32.23
C GLY A 54 -18.48 -10.66 -31.32
N TYR A 55 -18.84 -10.87 -30.05
CA TYR A 55 -18.99 -9.80 -29.10
C TYR A 55 -17.65 -9.48 -28.38
N GLU A 56 -17.44 -8.20 -28.20
CA GLU A 56 -16.41 -7.64 -27.31
C GLU A 56 -16.99 -7.53 -25.87
N VAL A 57 -16.37 -8.17 -24.89
CA VAL A 57 -16.92 -8.27 -23.52
C VAL A 57 -16.28 -7.23 -22.61
N TRP A 58 -17.11 -6.35 -22.05
CA TRP A 58 -16.74 -5.31 -21.11
C TRP A 58 -17.29 -5.65 -19.72
N VAL A 59 -16.43 -5.75 -18.73
CA VAL A 59 -16.79 -6.17 -17.38
C VAL A 59 -16.67 -5.01 -16.40
N GLY A 60 -17.67 -4.81 -15.57
CA GLY A 60 -17.63 -3.80 -14.52
C GLY A 60 -18.00 -4.34 -13.16
N ALA A 61 -17.20 -3.96 -12.17
CA ALA A 61 -17.42 -4.30 -10.77
C ALA A 61 -17.08 -3.14 -9.84
N GLU A 62 -17.69 -3.14 -8.65
CA GLU A 62 -17.36 -2.19 -7.58
C GLU A 62 -16.05 -2.61 -6.91
N GLY A 63 -14.92 -2.14 -7.44
CA GLY A 63 -13.59 -2.54 -7.05
C GLY A 63 -13.10 -3.81 -7.77
N ILE A 64 -11.79 -3.96 -7.86
CA ILE A 64 -11.10 -5.10 -8.45
C ILE A 64 -10.26 -5.77 -7.35
N GLY A 65 -10.21 -7.09 -7.34
CA GLY A 65 -9.51 -7.86 -6.31
C GLY A 65 -10.42 -8.30 -5.15
N GLY A 66 -9.84 -8.68 -4.02
CA GLY A 66 -10.61 -9.20 -2.88
C GLY A 66 -11.41 -10.45 -3.26
N TRP A 67 -12.73 -10.42 -3.06
CA TRP A 67 -13.61 -11.56 -3.37
C TRP A 67 -13.70 -11.89 -4.87
N LEU A 68 -13.44 -10.90 -5.73
CA LEU A 68 -13.48 -11.07 -7.20
C LEU A 68 -12.16 -11.58 -7.79
N SER A 69 -11.05 -11.59 -7.03
CA SER A 69 -9.73 -11.93 -7.54
C SER A 69 -9.67 -13.24 -8.34
N PRO A 70 -10.31 -14.36 -7.92
CA PRO A 70 -10.29 -15.60 -8.70
C PRO A 70 -10.98 -15.52 -10.05
N LEU A 71 -12.06 -14.74 -10.14
CA LEU A 71 -12.82 -14.52 -11.37
C LEU A 71 -12.12 -13.51 -12.29
N ASP A 72 -11.66 -12.43 -11.70
CA ASP A 72 -11.00 -11.32 -12.32
C ASP A 72 -9.77 -11.74 -13.18
N VAL A 73 -8.83 -12.51 -12.58
CA VAL A 73 -7.67 -13.04 -13.30
C VAL A 73 -8.08 -13.89 -14.51
N ARG A 74 -9.16 -14.65 -14.41
CA ARG A 74 -9.64 -15.51 -15.50
C ARG A 74 -10.31 -14.75 -16.61
N LEU A 75 -11.12 -13.74 -16.28
CA LEU A 75 -11.77 -12.89 -17.26
C LEU A 75 -10.75 -12.03 -18.01
N ASP A 76 -9.71 -11.58 -17.34
CA ASP A 76 -8.59 -10.88 -17.94
C ASP A 76 -7.84 -11.80 -18.93
N ALA A 77 -7.52 -13.02 -18.51
CA ALA A 77 -6.89 -14.03 -19.36
C ALA A 77 -7.77 -14.43 -20.58
N ALA A 78 -9.08 -14.29 -20.45
CA ALA A 78 -10.04 -14.48 -21.54
C ALA A 78 -10.16 -13.25 -22.46
N GLY A 79 -9.39 -12.19 -22.23
CA GLY A 79 -9.39 -10.97 -23.07
C GLY A 79 -10.59 -10.04 -22.84
N CYS A 80 -11.23 -10.10 -21.67
CA CYS A 80 -12.28 -9.16 -21.33
C CYS A 80 -11.72 -7.79 -20.92
N HIS A 81 -12.43 -6.72 -21.31
CA HIS A 81 -12.08 -5.36 -20.90
C HIS A 81 -12.63 -5.06 -19.51
N TRP A 82 -11.76 -4.95 -18.51
CA TRP A 82 -12.16 -4.60 -17.15
C TRP A 82 -12.29 -3.10 -16.95
N VAL A 83 -13.44 -2.67 -16.42
CA VAL A 83 -13.70 -1.29 -16.00
C VAL A 83 -13.83 -1.23 -14.49
N ASN A 84 -12.89 -0.55 -13.84
CA ASN A 84 -12.94 -0.34 -12.37
C ASN A 84 -13.92 0.77 -12.03
N LEU A 85 -15.09 0.39 -11.51
CA LEU A 85 -16.11 1.33 -11.10
C LEU A 85 -15.84 1.79 -9.66
N HIS A 86 -15.59 3.09 -9.51
CA HIS A 86 -15.30 3.65 -8.20
C HIS A 86 -16.58 3.63 -7.31
N PRO A 87 -16.54 3.06 -6.07
CA PRO A 87 -17.72 2.88 -5.21
C PRO A 87 -18.58 4.13 -5.03
N VAL A 88 -17.94 5.29 -4.82
CA VAL A 88 -18.68 6.56 -4.67
C VAL A 88 -19.33 7.04 -5.98
N GLN A 89 -18.73 6.73 -7.14
CA GLN A 89 -19.35 7.07 -8.44
C GLN A 89 -20.52 6.15 -8.71
N PHE A 90 -20.34 4.85 -8.46
CA PHE A 90 -21.41 3.87 -8.56
C PHE A 90 -22.58 4.21 -7.63
N LYS A 91 -22.31 4.51 -6.36
CA LYS A 91 -23.36 4.98 -5.42
C LYS A 91 -24.14 6.18 -5.97
N ARG A 92 -23.46 7.21 -6.49
CA ARG A 92 -24.14 8.38 -7.07
C ARG A 92 -24.92 8.06 -8.34
N PHE A 93 -24.40 7.15 -9.17
CA PHE A 93 -25.10 6.66 -10.34
C PHE A 93 -26.37 5.93 -9.93
N CYS A 94 -26.32 5.06 -8.91
CA CYS A 94 -27.50 4.42 -8.34
C CYS A 94 -28.51 5.43 -7.80
N GLU A 95 -28.07 6.42 -7.01
CA GLU A 95 -28.92 7.48 -6.47
C GLU A 95 -29.61 8.30 -7.59
N ALA A 96 -28.95 8.52 -8.71
CA ALA A 96 -29.50 9.27 -9.86
C ALA A 96 -30.54 8.46 -10.67
N ILE A 97 -30.44 7.13 -10.70
CA ILE A 97 -31.29 6.25 -11.50
C ILE A 97 -32.41 5.61 -10.69
N ARG A 98 -32.18 5.33 -9.40
CA ARG A 98 -33.19 4.68 -8.54
C ARG A 98 -34.28 5.64 -8.14
N ILE A 99 -35.50 5.26 -8.47
CA ILE A 99 -36.74 5.95 -8.02
C ILE A 99 -37.14 5.44 -6.62
N GLN A 100 -36.71 4.23 -6.24
CA GLN A 100 -36.99 3.60 -4.95
C GLN A 100 -35.71 3.12 -4.26
N PRO A 101 -35.64 3.13 -2.92
CA PRO A 101 -34.42 2.83 -2.16
C PRO A 101 -34.12 1.33 -1.95
N ASP A 102 -34.83 0.43 -2.63
CA ASP A 102 -34.63 -1.01 -2.48
C ASP A 102 -33.22 -1.43 -2.91
N LYS A 103 -32.51 -2.10 -1.99
CA LYS A 103 -31.20 -2.67 -2.21
C LYS A 103 -31.32 -4.17 -2.43
N ASP A 104 -30.99 -4.65 -3.64
CA ASP A 104 -30.94 -6.06 -3.99
C ASP A 104 -29.67 -6.26 -4.87
N ASP A 105 -28.88 -7.29 -4.59
CA ASP A 105 -27.65 -7.63 -5.32
C ASP A 105 -27.90 -7.81 -6.84
N LYS A 106 -29.10 -8.26 -7.25
CA LYS A 106 -29.51 -8.34 -8.65
C LYS A 106 -29.62 -6.97 -9.29
N ILE A 107 -30.17 -5.99 -8.57
CA ILE A 107 -30.28 -4.61 -9.02
C ILE A 107 -28.89 -3.99 -9.14
N ASP A 108 -28.00 -4.31 -8.22
CA ASP A 108 -26.64 -3.79 -8.20
C ASP A 108 -25.85 -4.33 -9.41
N ALA A 109 -25.92 -5.62 -9.75
CA ALA A 109 -25.32 -6.19 -10.96
C ALA A 109 -25.83 -5.53 -12.26
N HIS A 110 -27.15 -5.30 -12.35
CA HIS A 110 -27.74 -4.58 -13.49
C HIS A 110 -27.20 -3.15 -13.62
N LEU A 111 -27.16 -2.40 -12.51
CA LEU A 111 -26.67 -1.02 -12.50
C LEU A 111 -25.18 -0.92 -12.79
N LEU A 112 -24.38 -1.92 -12.37
CA LEU A 112 -22.97 -2.04 -12.75
C LEU A 112 -22.81 -2.21 -14.25
N ALA A 113 -23.55 -3.12 -14.88
CA ALA A 113 -23.56 -3.30 -16.34
C ALA A 113 -23.95 -2.03 -17.08
N ARG A 114 -25.01 -1.34 -16.61
CA ARG A 114 -25.44 -0.05 -17.20
C ARG A 114 -24.41 1.05 -17.06
N MET A 115 -23.73 1.13 -15.93
CA MET A 115 -22.68 2.13 -15.72
C MET A 115 -21.48 1.90 -16.63
N VAL A 116 -21.09 0.63 -16.86
CA VAL A 116 -20.04 0.28 -17.82
C VAL A 116 -20.47 0.67 -19.25
N SER A 117 -21.68 0.28 -19.65
CA SER A 117 -22.22 0.64 -20.97
C SER A 117 -22.20 2.15 -21.20
N TRP A 118 -22.61 2.93 -20.20
CA TRP A 118 -22.60 4.39 -20.24
C TRP A 118 -21.18 4.98 -20.34
N GLN A 119 -20.23 4.47 -19.54
CA GLN A 119 -18.84 4.94 -19.61
C GLN A 119 -18.18 4.62 -20.95
N VAL A 120 -18.42 3.43 -21.48
CA VAL A 120 -17.89 3.01 -22.80
C VAL A 120 -18.50 3.85 -23.92
N SER A 121 -19.80 4.14 -23.88
CA SER A 121 -20.46 4.97 -24.89
C SER A 121 -19.98 6.42 -24.92
N LEU A 122 -19.48 6.94 -23.78
CA LEU A 122 -18.92 8.29 -23.66
C LEU A 122 -17.40 8.35 -23.85
N ASP A 123 -16.76 7.23 -24.19
CA ASP A 123 -15.29 7.10 -24.25
C ASP A 123 -14.61 7.51 -22.91
N GLN A 124 -15.28 7.23 -21.81
CA GLN A 124 -14.82 7.53 -20.45
C GLN A 124 -14.49 6.28 -19.63
N ALA A 125 -14.63 5.09 -20.23
CA ALA A 125 -14.28 3.85 -19.58
C ALA A 125 -12.76 3.77 -19.38
N GLN A 126 -12.34 3.75 -18.12
CA GLN A 126 -10.94 3.49 -17.78
C GLN A 126 -10.78 1.98 -17.61
N CYS A 127 -10.31 1.32 -18.65
CA CYS A 127 -9.90 -0.08 -18.55
C CYS A 127 -8.76 -0.19 -17.55
N CYS A 128 -8.86 -1.18 -16.68
CA CYS A 128 -7.73 -1.61 -15.89
C CYS A 128 -6.94 -2.55 -16.78
N ASP A 129 -5.96 -2.02 -17.47
CA ASP A 129 -4.98 -2.85 -18.15
C ASP A 129 -4.13 -3.55 -17.12
N ARG A 130 -4.38 -4.84 -16.92
CA ARG A 130 -3.56 -5.71 -16.09
C ARG A 130 -2.43 -6.38 -16.87
N SER A 131 -2.32 -6.08 -18.16
CA SER A 131 -1.28 -6.64 -19.01
C SER A 131 0.13 -6.24 -18.54
N GLU A 132 0.26 -5.20 -17.73
CA GLU A 132 1.50 -4.88 -17.05
C GLU A 132 1.63 -5.67 -15.74
N THR A 133 1.93 -6.95 -15.87
CA THR A 133 2.30 -7.87 -14.77
C THR A 133 3.31 -7.25 -13.80
N TYR A 134 4.19 -6.39 -14.32
CA TYR A 134 5.19 -5.68 -13.56
C TYR A 134 4.60 -4.79 -12.44
N PHE A 135 3.72 -3.85 -12.78
CA PHE A 135 3.15 -2.93 -11.77
C PHE A 135 2.24 -3.64 -10.78
N ALA A 136 1.52 -4.68 -11.22
CA ALA A 136 0.71 -5.50 -10.33
C ALA A 136 1.59 -6.24 -9.31
N THR A 137 2.65 -6.91 -9.76
CA THR A 137 3.61 -7.60 -8.89
C THR A 137 4.27 -6.63 -7.91
N LEU A 138 4.79 -5.51 -8.40
CA LEU A 138 5.40 -4.48 -7.55
C LEU A 138 4.42 -3.95 -6.50
N GLN A 139 3.14 -3.77 -6.88
CA GLN A 139 2.09 -3.30 -5.98
C GLN A 139 1.81 -4.30 -4.86
N ASP A 140 1.76 -5.60 -5.17
CA ASP A 140 1.52 -6.65 -4.19
C ASP A 140 2.69 -6.74 -3.18
N ILE A 141 3.94 -6.68 -3.65
CA ILE A 141 5.12 -6.67 -2.80
C ILE A 141 5.12 -5.40 -1.91
N PHE A 142 4.87 -4.23 -2.49
CA PHE A 142 4.86 -2.96 -1.75
C PHE A 142 3.75 -2.92 -0.69
N ARG A 143 2.54 -3.38 -1.01
CA ARG A 143 1.42 -3.44 -0.05
C ARG A 143 1.66 -4.45 1.06
N SER A 144 2.31 -5.57 0.76
CA SER A 144 2.76 -6.54 1.76
C SER A 144 3.79 -5.92 2.70
N PHE A 145 4.79 -5.23 2.15
CA PHE A 145 5.79 -4.48 2.93
C PHE A 145 5.13 -3.46 3.87
N GLU A 146 4.15 -2.67 3.39
CA GLU A 146 3.42 -1.71 4.22
C GLU A 146 2.61 -2.38 5.33
N THR A 147 1.99 -3.53 5.04
CA THR A 147 1.21 -4.28 6.01
C THR A 147 2.09 -4.80 7.13
N ILE A 148 3.21 -5.45 6.80
CA ILE A 148 4.17 -5.94 7.79
C ILE A 148 4.79 -4.77 8.58
N THR A 149 5.07 -3.63 7.93
CA THR A 149 5.57 -2.42 8.62
C THR A 149 4.58 -1.93 9.70
N LYS A 150 3.27 -1.90 9.40
CA LYS A 150 2.24 -1.53 10.38
C LYS A 150 2.17 -2.52 11.53
N MET A 151 2.21 -3.81 11.22
CA MET A 151 2.22 -4.88 12.23
C MET A 151 3.45 -4.77 13.13
N LYS A 152 4.65 -4.55 12.56
CA LYS A 152 5.89 -4.32 13.31
C LYS A 152 5.74 -3.16 14.29
N VAL A 153 5.29 -1.99 13.83
CA VAL A 153 5.11 -0.81 14.70
C VAL A 153 4.11 -1.06 15.84
N ALA A 154 3.01 -1.78 15.55
CA ALA A 154 2.04 -2.15 16.57
C ALA A 154 2.64 -3.11 17.61
N SER A 155 3.36 -4.13 17.16
CA SER A 155 4.05 -5.10 18.04
C SER A 155 5.13 -4.43 18.89
N GLU A 156 5.91 -3.50 18.32
CA GLU A 156 6.92 -2.72 19.05
C GLU A 156 6.31 -1.89 20.19
N ARG A 157 5.22 -1.18 19.89
CA ARG A 157 4.51 -0.35 20.88
C ARG A 157 3.96 -1.22 22.02
N HIS A 158 3.39 -2.36 21.67
CA HIS A 158 2.84 -3.28 22.66
C HIS A 158 3.95 -3.90 23.53
N LEU A 159 5.03 -4.40 22.90
CA LEU A 159 6.18 -4.92 23.66
C LEU A 159 6.78 -3.86 24.57
N ALA A 160 6.98 -2.64 24.08
CA ALA A 160 7.52 -1.55 24.88
C ALA A 160 6.61 -1.19 26.07
N ALA A 161 5.28 -1.22 25.88
CA ALA A 161 4.32 -0.98 26.95
C ALA A 161 4.44 -2.04 28.05
N LEU A 162 4.41 -3.33 27.67
CA LEU A 162 4.55 -4.44 28.62
C LEU A 162 5.87 -4.39 29.40
N VAL A 163 6.99 -4.12 28.71
CA VAL A 163 8.32 -4.05 29.37
C VAL A 163 8.38 -2.88 30.34
N ARG A 164 7.78 -1.73 30.03
CA ARG A 164 7.76 -0.57 30.94
C ARG A 164 7.04 -0.82 32.25
N GLU A 165 6.09 -1.73 32.29
CA GLU A 165 5.34 -2.05 33.51
C GLU A 165 6.21 -2.67 34.58
N TYR A 166 7.28 -3.40 34.24
CA TYR A 166 8.13 -4.07 35.22
C TYR A 166 9.60 -3.64 35.16
N TRP A 167 10.08 -3.08 34.05
CA TRP A 167 11.45 -2.60 33.92
C TRP A 167 11.55 -1.43 32.92
N PRO A 168 11.10 -0.23 33.30
CA PRO A 168 11.07 0.93 32.40
C PRO A 168 12.45 1.32 31.85
N GLU A 169 13.52 1.21 32.65
CA GLU A 169 14.90 1.57 32.28
C GLU A 169 15.44 0.68 31.15
N LEU A 170 14.81 -0.47 30.87
CA LEU A 170 15.25 -1.33 29.79
C LEU A 170 15.05 -0.66 28.40
N VAL A 171 13.95 0.08 28.23
CA VAL A 171 13.51 0.61 26.91
C VAL A 171 13.10 2.09 26.93
N SER A 172 13.14 2.76 28.07
CA SER A 172 12.59 4.12 28.22
C SER A 172 13.56 5.04 28.96
N GLY A 173 13.57 6.33 28.56
CA GLY A 173 14.40 7.37 29.19
C GLY A 173 15.71 7.61 28.44
N LYS A 174 16.43 8.67 28.90
CA LYS A 174 17.73 9.05 28.32
C LYS A 174 18.80 8.02 28.56
N ASP A 175 18.68 7.30 29.69
CA ASP A 175 19.64 6.30 30.16
C ASP A 175 19.14 4.86 29.91
N ALA A 176 18.20 4.69 28.97
CA ALA A 176 17.69 3.38 28.62
C ALA A 176 18.82 2.43 28.22
N LEU A 177 18.79 1.20 28.75
CA LEU A 177 19.78 0.17 28.45
C LEU A 177 19.78 -0.22 26.95
N PHE A 178 18.62 -0.12 26.30
CA PHE A 178 18.48 -0.26 24.87
C PHE A 178 17.85 1.00 24.27
N GLY A 179 18.54 1.64 23.35
CA GLY A 179 18.08 2.87 22.71
C GLY A 179 16.90 2.67 21.76
N LYS A 180 16.59 1.41 21.36
CA LYS A 180 15.50 1.06 20.45
C LYS A 180 14.85 -0.25 20.87
N THR A 181 13.52 -0.29 20.85
CA THR A 181 12.73 -1.49 21.19
C THR A 181 12.87 -2.61 20.14
N ASP A 182 13.18 -2.25 18.89
CA ASP A 182 13.42 -3.19 17.79
C ASP A 182 14.90 -3.63 17.67
N SER A 183 15.72 -3.33 18.70
CA SER A 183 17.11 -3.80 18.74
C SER A 183 17.17 -5.33 18.69
N PRO A 184 17.88 -5.93 17.72
CA PRO A 184 17.99 -7.40 17.63
C PRO A 184 18.51 -8.06 18.90
N ALA A 185 19.39 -7.39 19.63
CA ALA A 185 19.93 -7.88 20.89
C ALA A 185 18.84 -7.93 21.98
N LEU A 186 18.02 -6.87 22.10
CA LEU A 186 16.91 -6.83 23.04
C LEU A 186 15.86 -7.88 22.71
N LEU A 187 15.47 -8.00 21.44
CA LEU A 187 14.44 -8.96 21.01
C LEU A 187 14.87 -10.40 21.28
N ARG A 188 16.11 -10.76 20.98
CA ARG A 188 16.66 -12.09 21.29
C ARG A 188 16.74 -12.34 22.80
N LEU A 189 17.10 -11.30 23.58
CA LEU A 189 17.10 -11.38 25.05
C LEU A 189 15.70 -11.70 25.56
N LEU A 190 14.70 -10.89 25.19
CA LEU A 190 13.33 -11.06 25.67
C LEU A 190 12.66 -12.35 25.17
N ALA A 191 13.01 -12.81 23.97
CA ALA A 191 12.55 -14.10 23.47
C ALA A 191 13.06 -15.29 24.31
N SER A 192 14.26 -15.17 24.93
CA SER A 192 14.88 -16.22 25.73
C SER A 192 14.67 -15.99 27.24
N TYR A 193 14.82 -14.77 27.69
CA TYR A 193 14.82 -14.35 29.12
C TYR A 193 13.91 -13.12 29.26
N PRO A 194 12.57 -13.29 29.34
CA PRO A 194 11.61 -12.18 29.29
C PRO A 194 11.50 -11.34 30.55
N THR A 195 12.08 -11.78 31.68
CA THR A 195 11.97 -11.08 32.96
C THR A 195 13.34 -10.87 33.64
N PRO A 196 13.49 -9.89 34.55
CA PRO A 196 14.71 -9.69 35.30
C PRO A 196 15.17 -10.96 36.04
N ASP A 197 14.26 -11.71 36.66
CA ASP A 197 14.58 -12.98 37.34
C ASP A 197 15.18 -14.01 36.40
N THR A 198 14.63 -14.15 35.17
CA THR A 198 15.15 -15.12 34.19
C THR A 198 16.52 -14.69 33.69
N ILE A 199 16.78 -13.40 33.54
CA ILE A 199 18.08 -12.82 33.16
C ILE A 199 19.13 -13.10 34.28
N VAL A 200 18.77 -12.84 35.53
CA VAL A 200 19.66 -13.09 36.68
C VAL A 200 19.99 -14.59 36.78
N LYS A 201 18.99 -15.48 36.69
CA LYS A 201 19.19 -16.95 36.71
C LYS A 201 20.05 -17.47 35.55
N ALA A 202 19.94 -16.84 34.37
CA ALA A 202 20.74 -17.20 33.20
C ALA A 202 22.22 -16.84 33.37
N GLY A 203 22.51 -15.70 34.01
CA GLY A 203 23.85 -15.18 34.19
C GLY A 203 24.49 -14.58 32.91
N PRO A 204 25.62 -13.87 33.05
CA PRO A 204 26.20 -13.06 31.96
C PRO A 204 26.57 -13.86 30.73
N ALA A 205 27.07 -15.07 30.87
CA ALA A 205 27.50 -15.90 29.71
C ALA A 205 26.34 -16.33 28.82
N LYS A 206 25.23 -16.80 29.42
CA LYS A 206 24.02 -17.20 28.64
C LYS A 206 23.30 -15.98 28.10
N VAL A 207 23.25 -14.88 28.81
CA VAL A 207 22.68 -13.60 28.33
C VAL A 207 23.46 -13.11 27.12
N ALA A 208 24.79 -13.06 27.16
CA ALA A 208 25.63 -12.67 26.04
C ALA A 208 25.40 -13.58 24.82
N LYS A 209 25.31 -14.89 25.03
CA LYS A 209 25.03 -15.87 23.96
C LYS A 209 23.66 -15.63 23.31
N ALA A 210 22.61 -15.38 24.09
CA ALA A 210 21.28 -15.12 23.59
C ALA A 210 21.23 -13.84 22.74
N MET A 211 21.83 -12.76 23.20
CA MET A 211 21.82 -11.46 22.53
C MET A 211 22.61 -11.43 21.22
N TYR A 212 23.72 -12.17 21.15
CA TYR A 212 24.70 -12.09 20.04
C TYR A 212 24.90 -13.39 19.31
N ALA A 213 23.87 -14.18 19.12
CA ALA A 213 23.83 -15.58 18.64
C ALA A 213 24.79 -15.98 17.48
N SER A 214 25.36 -15.02 16.74
CA SER A 214 26.17 -15.29 15.55
C SER A 214 27.63 -14.83 15.60
N ALA A 215 28.11 -14.31 16.74
CA ALA A 215 29.52 -13.91 16.86
C ALA A 215 30.06 -14.26 18.26
N PRO A 216 31.30 -14.74 18.38
CA PRO A 216 31.92 -14.89 19.68
C PRO A 216 31.83 -13.55 20.41
N ALA A 217 31.33 -13.58 21.64
CA ALA A 217 31.20 -12.38 22.47
C ALA A 217 32.58 -11.83 22.74
N GLY A 218 32.98 -10.77 22.02
CA GLY A 218 34.19 -10.00 22.37
C GLY A 218 34.06 -9.38 23.73
N GLY A 219 35.19 -8.93 24.33
CA GLY A 219 35.25 -8.41 25.72
C GLY A 219 34.13 -7.43 26.00
N LYS A 220 33.92 -6.41 25.19
CA LYS A 220 32.86 -5.38 25.35
C LYS A 220 31.45 -5.95 25.43
N ARG A 221 31.14 -7.01 24.67
CA ARG A 221 29.80 -7.64 24.68
C ARG A 221 29.57 -8.43 25.97
N ARG A 222 30.60 -9.07 26.49
CA ARG A 222 30.54 -9.77 27.80
C ARG A 222 30.39 -8.81 28.95
N GLU A 223 31.15 -7.71 28.96
CA GLU A 223 31.05 -6.63 29.95
C GLU A 223 29.64 -6.03 29.93
N TRP A 224 29.09 -5.76 28.76
CA TRP A 224 27.73 -5.23 28.64
C TRP A 224 26.67 -6.23 29.17
N ALA A 225 26.80 -7.51 28.87
CA ALA A 225 25.91 -8.55 29.39
C ALA A 225 26.04 -8.68 30.92
N ALA A 226 27.24 -8.56 31.47
CA ALA A 226 27.46 -8.56 32.91
C ALA A 226 26.78 -7.36 33.57
N ARG A 227 26.96 -6.16 33.02
CA ARG A 227 26.27 -4.95 33.48
C ARG A 227 24.75 -5.11 33.42
N LEU A 228 24.20 -5.67 32.36
CA LEU A 228 22.75 -5.92 32.20
C LEU A 228 22.22 -6.87 33.28
N VAL A 229 22.98 -7.92 33.65
CA VAL A 229 22.61 -8.86 34.72
C VAL A 229 22.64 -8.16 36.08
N GLU A 230 23.61 -7.27 36.32
CA GLU A 230 23.66 -6.48 37.56
C GLU A 230 22.48 -5.52 37.67
N GLU A 231 22.09 -4.84 36.60
CA GLU A 231 20.89 -4.00 36.60
C GLU A 231 19.61 -4.86 36.81
N ALA A 232 19.52 -6.03 36.15
CA ALA A 232 18.43 -6.98 36.38
C ALA A 232 18.32 -7.42 37.83
N ARG A 233 19.46 -7.61 38.57
CA ARG A 233 19.48 -7.96 39.98
C ARG A 233 18.85 -6.91 40.87
N LYS A 234 19.04 -5.65 40.55
CA LYS A 234 18.44 -4.52 41.28
C LYS A 234 16.93 -4.47 41.13
N VAL A 235 16.45 -4.82 39.93
CA VAL A 235 15.03 -4.74 39.55
C VAL A 235 14.24 -5.99 39.92
N ALA A 236 14.84 -7.18 39.85
CA ALA A 236 14.18 -8.46 40.07
C ALA A 236 13.35 -8.55 41.39
N PRO A 237 13.81 -8.02 42.56
CA PRO A 237 13.04 -8.09 43.81
C PRO A 237 11.73 -7.27 43.78
N VAL A 238 11.68 -6.23 42.96
CA VAL A 238 10.55 -5.28 42.88
C VAL A 238 9.70 -5.45 41.62
N ALA A 239 10.23 -6.10 40.59
CA ALA A 239 9.54 -6.35 39.33
C ALA A 239 8.46 -7.43 39.50
N LYS A 240 7.21 -6.99 39.60
CA LYS A 240 6.06 -7.91 39.65
C LYS A 240 5.52 -8.17 38.22
N THR A 241 6.15 -9.12 37.54
CA THR A 241 5.65 -9.55 36.21
C THR A 241 4.56 -10.59 36.42
N ALA A 242 3.35 -10.31 35.95
CA ALA A 242 2.26 -11.30 35.98
C ALA A 242 2.64 -12.53 35.15
N PRO A 243 2.44 -13.76 35.65
CA PRO A 243 2.83 -14.98 34.92
C PRO A 243 2.28 -15.05 33.48
N ALA A 244 1.09 -14.51 33.24
CA ALA A 244 0.46 -14.43 31.91
C ALA A 244 1.19 -13.49 30.92
N MET A 245 1.96 -12.51 31.40
CA MET A 245 2.72 -11.57 30.55
C MET A 245 3.97 -12.21 29.96
N VAL A 246 4.55 -13.20 30.63
CA VAL A 246 5.80 -13.85 30.22
C VAL A 246 5.71 -14.46 28.82
N PRO A 247 4.73 -15.35 28.53
CA PRO A 247 4.59 -15.90 27.18
C PRO A 247 4.23 -14.85 26.14
N LEU A 248 3.48 -13.80 26.51
CA LEU A 248 3.14 -12.71 25.60
C LEU A 248 4.38 -11.90 25.18
N ILE A 249 5.25 -11.54 26.13
CA ILE A 249 6.52 -10.84 25.86
C ILE A 249 7.40 -11.69 24.92
N GLN A 250 7.54 -12.98 25.22
CA GLN A 250 8.32 -13.89 24.37
C GLN A 250 7.76 -14.00 22.95
N THR A 251 6.44 -14.12 22.83
CA THR A 251 5.77 -14.22 21.52
C THR A 251 5.93 -12.93 20.73
N LEU A 252 5.72 -11.77 21.35
CA LEU A 252 5.91 -10.48 20.68
C LEU A 252 7.36 -10.27 20.23
N ALA A 253 8.34 -10.63 21.06
CA ALA A 253 9.75 -10.53 20.71
C ALA A 253 10.12 -11.44 19.52
N LYS A 254 9.65 -12.70 19.52
CA LYS A 254 9.83 -13.64 18.39
C LYS A 254 9.16 -13.14 17.11
N ASN A 255 7.91 -12.68 17.22
CA ASN A 255 7.17 -12.15 16.06
C ASN A 255 7.87 -10.90 15.47
N LEU A 256 8.42 -10.02 16.31
CA LEU A 256 9.18 -8.86 15.85
C LEU A 256 10.45 -9.26 15.10
N ILE A 257 11.17 -10.29 15.56
CA ILE A 257 12.35 -10.82 14.86
C ILE A 257 11.95 -11.29 13.45
N GLU A 258 10.87 -12.08 13.32
CA GLU A 258 10.39 -12.55 12.02
C GLU A 258 9.87 -11.40 11.15
N GLN A 259 9.13 -10.46 11.70
CA GLN A 259 8.66 -9.28 10.95
C GLN A 259 9.83 -8.45 10.39
N ILE A 260 10.89 -8.25 11.18
CA ILE A 260 12.09 -7.54 10.73
C ILE A 260 12.78 -8.31 9.59
N ARG A 261 12.86 -9.63 9.68
CA ARG A 261 13.42 -10.50 8.63
C ARG A 261 12.60 -10.39 7.35
N THR A 262 11.28 -10.59 7.45
CA THR A 262 10.36 -10.49 6.29
C THR A 262 10.42 -9.11 5.65
N LEU A 263 10.49 -8.02 6.43
CA LEU A 263 10.65 -6.68 5.89
C LEU A 263 11.94 -6.51 5.08
N LYS A 264 13.04 -7.11 5.54
CA LYS A 264 14.30 -7.06 4.79
C LYS A 264 14.22 -7.85 3.47
N GLU A 265 13.58 -9.03 3.50
CA GLU A 265 13.36 -9.85 2.30
C GLU A 265 12.47 -9.11 1.30
N LEU A 266 11.36 -8.50 1.75
CA LEU A 266 10.49 -7.70 0.89
C LEU A 266 11.20 -6.44 0.37
N GLU A 267 12.06 -5.79 1.15
CA GLU A 267 12.84 -4.63 0.71
C GLU A 267 13.83 -5.00 -0.39
N ASN A 268 14.47 -6.17 -0.30
CA ASN A 268 15.33 -6.68 -1.37
C ASN A 268 14.52 -6.95 -2.65
N GLN A 269 13.34 -7.59 -2.54
CA GLN A 269 12.47 -7.80 -3.70
C GLN A 269 11.99 -6.48 -4.34
N LEU A 270 11.67 -5.47 -3.51
CA LEU A 270 11.33 -4.13 -4.02
C LEU A 270 12.52 -3.49 -4.75
N GLU A 271 13.72 -3.67 -4.25
CA GLU A 271 14.94 -3.15 -4.90
C GLU A 271 15.18 -3.82 -6.26
N GLU A 272 15.08 -5.14 -6.33
CA GLU A 272 15.18 -5.91 -7.57
C GLU A 272 14.15 -5.42 -8.59
N GLN A 273 12.89 -5.32 -8.22
CA GLN A 273 11.82 -4.86 -9.10
C GLN A 273 12.04 -3.41 -9.57
N VAL A 274 12.46 -2.51 -8.68
CA VAL A 274 12.76 -1.12 -9.06
C VAL A 274 13.92 -1.04 -10.05
N GLN A 275 14.94 -1.91 -9.88
CA GLN A 275 16.10 -1.98 -10.78
C GLN A 275 15.75 -2.56 -12.17
N GLU A 276 14.73 -3.41 -12.29
CA GLU A 276 14.26 -3.92 -13.57
C GLU A 276 13.63 -2.83 -14.44
N HIS A 277 12.98 -1.83 -13.83
CA HIS A 277 12.27 -0.79 -14.56
C HIS A 277 13.16 0.40 -14.91
N VAL A 278 13.17 0.87 -16.16
CA VAL A 278 14.01 1.99 -16.61
C VAL A 278 13.79 3.25 -15.79
N PHE A 279 12.54 3.62 -15.51
CA PHE A 279 12.21 4.76 -14.67
C PHE A 279 12.55 4.53 -13.20
N GLY A 280 12.47 3.29 -12.73
CA GLY A 280 12.89 2.90 -11.38
C GLY A 280 14.37 3.17 -11.14
N ARG A 281 15.24 2.73 -12.07
CA ARG A 281 16.68 3.03 -12.04
C ARG A 281 16.97 4.53 -12.06
N TRP A 282 16.24 5.25 -12.93
CA TRP A 282 16.39 6.71 -13.00
C TRP A 282 15.98 7.37 -11.66
N MET A 283 14.87 6.95 -11.04
CA MET A 283 14.47 7.46 -9.73
C MET A 283 15.51 7.21 -8.65
N MET A 284 16.09 6.00 -8.61
CA MET A 284 17.11 5.63 -7.62
C MET A 284 18.41 6.42 -7.77
N ALA A 285 18.71 6.95 -8.96
CA ALA A 285 19.85 7.83 -9.20
C ALA A 285 19.61 9.28 -8.70
N GLN A 286 18.38 9.62 -8.28
CA GLN A 286 18.08 10.96 -7.81
C GLN A 286 18.36 11.09 -6.30
N GLU A 287 18.99 12.19 -5.89
CA GLU A 287 19.23 12.48 -4.48
C GLU A 287 17.93 12.49 -3.67
N GLY A 288 17.92 11.79 -2.54
CA GLY A 288 16.81 11.71 -1.62
C GLY A 288 15.66 10.80 -2.09
N ILE A 289 15.86 9.98 -3.13
CA ILE A 289 14.91 8.95 -3.52
C ILE A 289 15.51 7.57 -3.22
N GLY A 290 14.98 6.89 -2.22
CA GLY A 290 15.37 5.53 -1.87
C GLY A 290 14.41 4.47 -2.43
N VAL A 291 14.78 3.19 -2.31
CA VAL A 291 14.01 2.02 -2.80
C VAL A 291 12.53 2.11 -2.43
N ARG A 292 12.21 2.37 -1.17
CA ARG A 292 10.82 2.37 -0.67
C ARG A 292 9.97 3.46 -1.32
N THR A 293 10.53 4.63 -1.56
CA THR A 293 9.81 5.75 -2.20
C THR A 293 9.69 5.54 -3.71
N ALA A 294 10.71 5.01 -4.37
CA ALA A 294 10.66 4.66 -5.78
C ALA A 294 9.66 3.52 -6.04
N ALA A 295 9.79 2.42 -5.29
CA ALA A 295 8.86 1.29 -5.38
C ALA A 295 7.42 1.70 -5.09
N GLY A 296 7.19 2.47 -4.01
CA GLY A 296 5.85 2.92 -3.65
C GLY A 296 5.24 3.86 -4.67
N PHE A 297 6.04 4.72 -5.30
CA PHE A 297 5.57 5.60 -6.37
C PHE A 297 5.18 4.77 -7.60
N LEU A 298 6.04 3.90 -8.09
CA LEU A 298 5.76 3.03 -9.23
C LEU A 298 4.57 2.09 -8.96
N ALA A 299 4.53 1.45 -7.79
CA ALA A 299 3.45 0.54 -7.40
C ALA A 299 2.07 1.20 -7.37
N GLU A 300 1.97 2.41 -6.87
CA GLU A 300 0.68 3.07 -6.67
C GLU A 300 0.31 4.06 -7.79
N ALA A 301 1.28 4.56 -8.54
CA ALA A 301 1.03 5.37 -9.72
C ALA A 301 0.85 4.51 -10.99
N GLY A 302 1.55 3.37 -11.10
CA GLY A 302 1.54 2.53 -12.30
C GLY A 302 2.15 3.24 -13.52
N ASP A 303 1.73 2.85 -14.71
CA ASP A 303 2.09 3.56 -15.93
C ASP A 303 1.56 5.01 -15.89
N LEU A 304 2.48 5.98 -16.01
CA LEU A 304 2.09 7.39 -15.98
C LEU A 304 1.42 7.85 -17.28
N ASN A 305 1.54 7.12 -18.38
CA ASN A 305 0.89 7.45 -19.65
C ASN A 305 -0.64 7.38 -19.56
N ARG A 306 -1.19 6.66 -18.57
CA ARG A 306 -2.62 6.66 -18.27
C ARG A 306 -3.19 8.00 -17.79
N PHE A 307 -2.34 8.94 -17.40
CA PHE A 307 -2.75 10.28 -16.98
C PHE A 307 -2.59 11.25 -18.14
N GLN A 308 -3.55 12.15 -18.33
CA GLN A 308 -3.50 13.20 -19.35
C GLN A 308 -2.45 14.29 -19.07
N GLY A 309 -1.86 14.31 -17.86
CA GLY A 309 -0.84 15.27 -17.46
C GLY A 309 -0.56 15.29 -15.96
N GLU A 310 0.47 16.06 -15.60
CA GLU A 310 0.94 16.22 -14.22
C GLU A 310 -0.16 16.63 -13.22
N THR A 311 -1.13 17.41 -13.67
CA THR A 311 -2.25 17.89 -12.83
C THR A 311 -3.20 16.74 -12.46
N GLN A 312 -3.47 15.82 -13.39
CA GLN A 312 -4.30 14.66 -13.13
C GLN A 312 -3.60 13.69 -12.17
N LEU A 313 -2.31 13.42 -12.38
CA LEU A 313 -1.48 12.63 -11.46
C LEU A 313 -1.45 13.26 -10.06
N ALA A 314 -1.25 14.59 -9.96
CA ALA A 314 -1.25 15.29 -8.66
C ALA A 314 -2.60 15.20 -7.93
N ARG A 315 -3.72 15.24 -8.65
CA ARG A 315 -5.07 15.01 -8.08
C ARG A 315 -5.23 13.56 -7.62
N TYR A 316 -4.80 12.60 -8.42
CA TYR A 316 -4.82 11.18 -8.07
C TYR A 316 -3.97 10.90 -6.84
N ALA A 317 -2.81 11.54 -6.70
CA ALA A 317 -1.94 11.47 -5.52
C ALA A 317 -2.44 12.31 -4.33
N GLY A 318 -3.60 12.96 -4.41
CA GLY A 318 -4.16 13.76 -3.32
C GLY A 318 -3.36 15.02 -2.97
N ASN A 319 -2.51 15.49 -3.88
CA ASN A 319 -1.71 16.72 -3.76
C ASN A 319 -2.19 17.83 -4.71
N GLY A 320 -3.24 17.57 -5.50
CA GLY A 320 -3.86 18.54 -6.41
C GLY A 320 -5.03 19.27 -5.74
N ALA A 321 -5.16 20.56 -6.00
CA ALA A 321 -6.32 21.32 -5.59
C ALA A 321 -7.48 21.11 -6.58
N ASN A 322 -8.68 20.83 -6.09
CA ASN A 322 -9.90 20.89 -6.88
C ASN A 322 -10.43 22.33 -6.87
N ARG A 323 -10.67 22.87 -8.06
CA ARG A 323 -11.34 24.14 -8.21
C ARG A 323 -12.84 23.96 -7.93
N HIS A 324 -13.36 24.73 -6.98
CA HIS A 324 -14.79 24.88 -6.76
C HIS A 324 -15.14 26.35 -6.96
N GLN A 325 -15.81 26.61 -8.06
CA GLN A 325 -16.40 27.90 -8.35
C GLN A 325 -17.87 27.71 -8.66
N SER A 326 -18.74 28.39 -7.95
CA SER A 326 -20.17 28.44 -8.24
C SER A 326 -20.58 29.88 -8.46
N GLY A 327 -21.03 30.23 -9.66
CA GLY A 327 -21.41 31.56 -10.04
C GLY A 327 -20.30 32.60 -9.80
N ASN A 328 -20.64 33.75 -9.25
CA ASN A 328 -19.70 34.85 -8.93
C ASN A 328 -18.92 34.68 -7.62
N SER A 329 -18.95 33.46 -6.99
CA SER A 329 -18.22 33.25 -5.75
C SER A 329 -16.71 33.18 -5.99
N LYS A 330 -15.91 33.65 -4.99
CA LYS A 330 -14.44 33.50 -5.03
C LYS A 330 -14.07 32.02 -5.19
N GLU A 331 -13.16 31.75 -6.12
CA GLU A 331 -12.61 30.41 -6.35
C GLU A 331 -12.06 29.83 -5.02
N ARG A 332 -12.59 28.70 -4.60
CA ARG A 332 -12.12 27.98 -3.41
C ARG A 332 -11.38 26.72 -3.82
N HIS A 333 -10.13 26.61 -3.42
CA HIS A 333 -9.36 25.39 -3.58
C HIS A 333 -9.63 24.47 -2.38
N ARG A 334 -10.22 23.30 -2.65
CA ARG A 334 -10.40 22.26 -1.64
C ARG A 334 -9.58 21.03 -2.04
N ASP A 335 -8.96 20.39 -1.06
CA ASP A 335 -8.35 19.06 -1.28
C ASP A 335 -9.41 18.10 -1.82
N GLY A 336 -9.09 17.38 -2.88
CA GLY A 336 -9.99 16.38 -3.45
C GLY A 336 -10.29 15.30 -2.40
N ARG A 337 -11.56 14.87 -2.31
CA ARG A 337 -11.94 13.78 -1.39
C ARG A 337 -11.63 12.39 -1.96
N LYS A 338 -11.32 12.30 -3.27
CA LYS A 338 -11.05 11.06 -3.99
C LYS A 338 -9.60 11.08 -4.47
N TYR A 339 -8.75 10.29 -3.84
CA TYR A 339 -7.34 10.16 -4.20
C TYR A 339 -6.80 8.81 -3.71
N ASN A 340 -5.69 8.36 -4.29
CA ASN A 340 -4.95 7.22 -3.78
C ASN A 340 -4.19 7.61 -2.49
N SER A 341 -4.67 7.15 -1.35
CA SER A 341 -4.12 7.50 -0.03
C SER A 341 -2.69 6.97 0.19
N ARG A 342 -2.34 5.83 -0.43
CA ARG A 342 -0.99 5.28 -0.38
C ARG A 342 -0.04 6.13 -1.20
N LEU A 343 -0.40 6.48 -2.42
CA LEU A 343 0.41 7.38 -3.26
C LEU A 343 0.59 8.75 -2.60
N LYS A 344 -0.46 9.29 -1.96
CA LYS A 344 -0.33 10.53 -1.18
C LYS A 344 0.75 10.41 -0.12
N ARG A 345 0.74 9.33 0.66
CA ARG A 345 1.75 9.11 1.70
C ARG A 345 3.15 8.98 1.11
N VAL A 346 3.29 8.21 0.04
CA VAL A 346 4.57 8.03 -0.65
C VAL A 346 5.12 9.36 -1.16
N THR A 347 4.30 10.18 -1.81
CA THR A 347 4.74 11.48 -2.34
C THR A 347 5.07 12.50 -1.24
N LEU A 348 4.42 12.44 -0.08
CA LEU A 348 4.79 13.24 1.09
C LEU A 348 6.13 12.78 1.68
N LEU A 349 6.34 11.46 1.84
CA LEU A 349 7.62 10.91 2.30
C LEU A 349 8.77 11.24 1.34
N LEU A 350 8.51 11.14 0.03
CA LEU A 350 9.46 11.54 -1.00
C LEU A 350 9.85 13.02 -0.86
N ALA A 351 8.87 13.90 -0.66
CA ALA A 351 9.11 15.33 -0.47
C ALA A 351 9.93 15.61 0.80
N GLU A 352 9.63 14.93 1.91
CA GLU A 352 10.42 15.04 3.15
C GLU A 352 11.85 14.53 2.96
N SER A 353 12.03 13.35 2.39
CA SER A 353 13.35 12.78 2.13
C SER A 353 14.17 13.69 1.22
N ARG A 354 13.60 14.14 0.10
CA ARG A 354 14.29 15.06 -0.79
C ARG A 354 14.61 16.41 -0.14
N SER A 355 13.79 16.89 0.78
CA SER A 355 14.09 18.14 1.50
C SER A 355 15.33 18.03 2.42
N GLN A 356 15.71 16.82 2.80
CA GLN A 356 16.89 16.55 3.63
C GLN A 356 18.16 16.32 2.80
N TRP A 357 18.04 15.70 1.64
CA TRP A 357 19.19 15.22 0.85
C TRP A 357 19.41 15.99 -0.46
N HIS A 358 18.42 16.69 -0.98
CA HIS A 358 18.52 17.48 -2.21
C HIS A 358 18.41 18.97 -1.88
N ALA A 359 19.52 19.68 -1.96
CA ALA A 359 19.66 21.07 -1.53
C ALA A 359 18.56 22.03 -2.06
N PRO A 360 18.17 22.01 -3.36
CA PRO A 360 17.11 22.87 -3.87
C PRO A 360 15.73 22.58 -3.23
N SER A 361 15.43 21.30 -2.91
CA SER A 361 14.18 20.91 -2.22
C SER A 361 14.17 21.40 -0.77
N GLY A 362 15.30 21.33 -0.10
CA GLY A 362 15.48 21.85 1.26
C GLY A 362 15.32 23.36 1.33
N GLU A 363 15.90 24.07 0.37
CA GLU A 363 15.77 25.52 0.24
C GLU A 363 14.31 25.93 -0.03
N TYR A 364 13.63 25.26 -0.97
CA TYR A 364 12.22 25.50 -1.24
C TYR A 364 11.37 25.35 0.03
N LEU A 365 11.56 24.26 0.80
CA LEU A 365 10.81 24.01 2.02
C LEU A 365 11.08 25.08 3.08
N ARG A 366 12.33 25.52 3.25
CA ARG A 366 12.71 26.59 4.16
C ARG A 366 12.05 27.91 3.78
N LYS A 367 12.14 28.29 2.49
CA LYS A 367 11.54 29.50 1.93
C LYS A 367 10.02 29.55 2.15
N ARG A 368 9.33 28.41 1.92
CA ARG A 368 7.89 28.29 2.17
C ARG A 368 7.53 28.54 3.64
N LYS A 369 8.34 28.06 4.58
CA LYS A 369 8.11 28.25 6.02
C LYS A 369 8.42 29.69 6.48
N GLN A 370 9.56 30.23 6.06
CA GLN A 370 10.08 31.51 6.57
C GLN A 370 9.46 32.71 5.88
N GLU A 371 9.36 32.71 4.54
CA GLU A 371 8.86 33.85 3.78
C GLU A 371 7.34 33.85 3.59
N HIS A 372 6.72 32.66 3.52
CA HIS A 372 5.28 32.55 3.27
C HIS A 372 4.47 32.10 4.49
N GLY A 373 5.11 31.84 5.63
CA GLY A 373 4.44 31.44 6.86
C GLY A 373 3.70 30.11 6.81
N ASP A 374 4.04 29.23 5.85
CA ASP A 374 3.38 27.95 5.72
C ASP A 374 3.69 27.05 6.94
N LYS A 375 2.66 26.36 7.45
CA LYS A 375 2.87 25.27 8.40
C LYS A 375 3.66 24.14 7.73
N HIS A 376 4.42 23.37 8.53
CA HIS A 376 5.31 22.33 8.00
C HIS A 376 4.63 21.42 6.95
N TRP A 377 3.50 20.84 7.30
CA TRP A 377 2.78 19.92 6.40
C TRP A 377 2.20 20.58 5.16
N ASP A 378 1.84 21.86 5.22
CA ASP A 378 1.38 22.61 4.04
C ASP A 378 2.54 22.90 3.08
N ALA A 379 3.72 23.22 3.63
CA ALA A 379 4.94 23.37 2.84
C ALA A 379 5.37 22.04 2.20
N VAL A 380 5.32 20.91 2.95
CA VAL A 380 5.62 19.57 2.44
C VAL A 380 4.65 19.17 1.33
N LYS A 381 3.34 19.41 1.46
CA LYS A 381 2.36 19.16 0.39
C LYS A 381 2.66 19.94 -0.90
N LYS A 382 3.06 21.21 -0.77
CA LYS A 382 3.45 22.02 -1.91
C LYS A 382 4.71 21.49 -2.59
N LEU A 383 5.69 21.06 -1.79
CA LEU A 383 6.90 20.40 -2.31
C LEU A 383 6.55 19.06 -2.99
N ALA A 384 5.68 18.23 -2.38
CA ALA A 384 5.22 16.98 -2.98
C ALA A 384 4.56 17.20 -4.35
N ARG A 385 3.75 18.25 -4.50
CA ARG A 385 3.17 18.64 -5.79
C ARG A 385 4.24 19.02 -6.82
N TYR A 386 5.29 19.73 -6.39
CA TYR A 386 6.43 20.04 -7.25
C TYR A 386 7.18 18.78 -7.66
N GLN A 387 7.40 17.82 -6.73
CA GLN A 387 8.05 16.55 -7.03
C GLN A 387 7.22 15.69 -8.01
N ILE A 388 5.89 15.65 -7.88
CA ILE A 388 5.03 14.95 -8.84
C ILE A 388 5.19 15.51 -10.25
N ARG A 389 5.26 16.84 -10.38
CA ARG A 389 5.50 17.51 -11.66
C ARG A 389 6.86 17.14 -12.25
N PHE A 390 7.89 17.11 -11.39
CA PHE A 390 9.23 16.69 -11.76
C PHE A 390 9.24 15.22 -12.26
N LEU A 391 8.63 14.30 -11.51
CA LEU A 391 8.55 12.88 -11.88
C LEU A 391 7.74 12.65 -13.17
N TRP A 392 6.65 13.41 -13.36
CA TRP A 392 5.86 13.34 -14.59
C TRP A 392 6.69 13.72 -15.83
N ARG A 393 7.42 14.82 -15.78
CA ARG A 393 8.26 15.27 -16.89
C ARG A 393 9.39 14.29 -17.18
N ALA A 394 10.05 13.83 -16.14
CA ALA A 394 11.11 12.85 -16.26
C ALA A 394 10.61 11.51 -16.86
N TRP A 395 9.39 11.10 -16.54
CA TRP A 395 8.77 9.92 -17.16
C TRP A 395 8.67 10.09 -18.68
N GLN A 396 8.20 11.25 -19.15
CA GLN A 396 8.10 11.52 -20.59
C GLN A 396 9.45 11.48 -21.29
N GLU A 397 10.51 11.89 -20.62
CA GLU A 397 11.88 11.90 -21.16
C GLU A 397 12.54 10.52 -21.11
N VAL A 398 12.31 9.75 -20.03
CA VAL A 398 13.03 8.49 -19.78
C VAL A 398 12.33 7.27 -20.40
N VAL A 399 10.99 7.26 -20.40
CA VAL A 399 10.20 6.10 -20.84
C VAL A 399 9.71 6.26 -22.27
N ASN A 400 9.31 7.48 -22.66
CA ASN A 400 8.69 7.74 -23.95
C ASN A 400 9.68 8.21 -25.04
N GLN A 401 10.98 8.34 -24.74
CA GLN A 401 11.96 8.55 -25.82
C GLN A 401 12.11 7.26 -26.65
N PRO A 402 12.10 7.35 -27.99
CA PRO A 402 12.43 6.21 -28.83
C PRO A 402 13.83 5.72 -28.45
N ILE A 403 13.97 4.43 -28.14
CA ILE A 403 15.26 3.78 -27.98
C ILE A 403 16.01 4.03 -29.29
N PRO A 404 17.17 4.72 -29.30
CA PRO A 404 17.94 4.84 -30.52
C PRO A 404 18.22 3.43 -31.03
N ALA A 405 17.86 3.16 -32.29
CA ALA A 405 18.17 1.89 -32.92
C ALA A 405 19.66 1.64 -32.75
N SER A 406 20.00 0.55 -32.07
CA SER A 406 21.37 0.09 -31.93
C SER A 406 21.93 -0.13 -33.34
N GLU A 407 22.88 0.71 -33.75
CA GLU A 407 23.75 0.47 -34.92
C GLU A 407 24.54 -0.85 -34.76
#